data_8c4ee2dc6c195d6da0e42641c3bc8343
#
_entry.id   8c4ee2dc6c195d6da0e42641c3bc8343
#
_cell.length_a   1.000
_cell.length_b   1.000
_cell.length_c   1.000
_cell.angle_alpha   90.00
_cell.angle_beta   90.00
_cell.angle_gamma   90.00
#
_symmetry.space_group_name_H-M   'P 1'
#
loop_
_entity.id
_entity.type
_entity.pdbx_description
1 polymer ?
#
loop_
_entity_poly.entity_id
_entity_poly.type
_entity_poly.pdbx_seq_one_letter_code
_entity_poly.pdbx_strand_id
1 'polypeptide(L)'
;CMFCTDLTTLPIAARPMSLRETDEEGNLWFLSSSDSNKNFEIADDNGVQLLFMNNSDYEYLSVFGKAFVYKDRAMIEEKWTKIANAWFEEGKDDPKVTVIRVTPDETYYWDTKAGKLVSFVTFAAAALTGIKTDNSDGVEGSLNI
;
A
#
# COMPACT_ATOMS: atom_id res chain seq x y z
N CYS A 1 -6.88 -0.47 2.74
CA CYS A 1 -6.65 -1.72 2.00
C CYS A 1 -6.57 -2.91 2.93
N MET A 2 -6.72 -4.12 2.37
CA MET A 2 -6.23 -5.34 3.03
C MET A 2 -4.76 -5.50 2.69
N PHE A 3 -3.94 -5.54 3.72
CA PHE A 3 -2.49 -5.69 3.63
C PHE A 3 -2.13 -7.14 3.97
N CYS A 4 -1.62 -7.88 2.99
CA CYS A 4 -1.30 -9.30 3.09
C CYS A 4 0.22 -9.49 3.13
N THR A 5 0.66 -10.33 4.05
CA THR A 5 2.06 -10.75 4.25
C THR A 5 2.13 -12.26 4.30
N ASP A 6 3.31 -12.83 4.34
CA ASP A 6 3.52 -14.29 4.40
C ASP A 6 2.74 -15.01 3.28
N LEU A 7 2.97 -14.56 2.04
CA LEU A 7 2.17 -14.97 0.87
C LEU A 7 2.37 -16.45 0.48
N THR A 8 3.38 -17.10 1.04
CA THR A 8 3.70 -18.52 0.77
C THR A 8 3.04 -19.47 1.75
N THR A 9 2.47 -18.96 2.85
CA THR A 9 1.82 -19.75 3.90
C THR A 9 0.30 -19.62 3.84
N LEU A 10 -0.43 -20.70 4.04
CA LEU A 10 -1.89 -20.68 4.06
C LEU A 10 -2.42 -20.98 5.48
N PRO A 11 -3.44 -20.25 5.94
CA PRO A 11 -4.09 -19.12 5.28
C PRO A 11 -3.19 -17.88 5.23
N ILE A 12 -3.28 -17.08 4.16
CA ILE A 12 -2.53 -15.83 4.01
C ILE A 12 -2.83 -14.88 5.17
N ALA A 13 -1.80 -14.32 5.78
CA ALA A 13 -1.94 -13.33 6.84
C ALA A 13 -2.40 -11.99 6.26
N ALA A 14 -3.63 -11.55 6.54
CA ALA A 14 -4.24 -10.34 6.02
C ALA A 14 -4.82 -9.46 7.14
N ARG A 15 -4.67 -8.14 7.04
CA ARG A 15 -5.24 -7.17 7.99
C ARG A 15 -5.56 -5.83 7.31
N PRO A 16 -6.54 -5.08 7.81
CA PRO A 16 -6.81 -3.74 7.30
C PRO A 16 -5.66 -2.79 7.66
N MET A 17 -5.25 -1.98 6.69
CA MET A 17 -4.26 -0.92 6.84
C MET A 17 -4.69 0.34 6.12
N SER A 18 -4.43 1.50 6.73
CA SER A 18 -4.69 2.80 6.13
C SER A 18 -3.45 3.29 5.40
N LEU A 19 -3.58 3.48 4.09
CA LEU A 19 -2.56 4.15 3.28
C LEU A 19 -2.39 5.59 3.78
N ARG A 20 -1.14 5.99 4.02
CA ARG A 20 -0.81 7.35 4.45
C ARG A 20 -0.67 8.28 3.26
N GLU A 21 0.13 7.87 2.32
CA GLU A 21 0.38 8.62 1.08
C GLU A 21 0.99 7.70 0.02
N THR A 22 1.01 8.19 -1.19
CA THR A 22 1.83 7.70 -2.30
C THR A 22 2.82 8.79 -2.64
N ASP A 23 4.11 8.49 -2.68
CA ASP A 23 5.13 9.46 -3.05
C ASP A 23 5.27 9.62 -4.58
N GLU A 24 6.14 10.54 -5.00
CA GLU A 24 6.40 10.82 -6.43
C GLU A 24 7.05 9.65 -7.18
N GLU A 25 7.66 8.72 -6.44
CA GLU A 25 8.26 7.49 -6.97
C GLU A 25 7.25 6.32 -7.04
N GLY A 26 6.01 6.54 -6.57
CA GLY A 26 4.95 5.55 -6.55
C GLY A 26 5.00 4.61 -5.34
N ASN A 27 5.88 4.84 -4.37
CA ASN A 27 5.88 4.04 -3.14
C ASN A 27 4.66 4.35 -2.28
N LEU A 28 4.15 3.31 -1.62
CA LEU A 28 3.00 3.37 -0.73
C LEU A 28 3.49 3.37 0.73
N TRP A 29 3.03 4.33 1.52
CA TRP A 29 3.50 4.54 2.89
C TRP A 29 2.43 4.26 3.93
N PHE A 30 2.82 3.54 5.00
CA PHE A 30 1.95 3.13 6.11
C PHE A 30 2.63 3.37 7.45
N LEU A 31 1.82 3.59 8.50
CA LEU A 31 2.29 3.54 9.88
C LEU A 31 1.99 2.17 10.47
N SER A 32 2.90 1.66 11.29
CA SER A 32 2.77 0.36 11.94
C SER A 32 3.39 0.37 13.33
N SER A 33 3.06 -0.63 14.15
CA SER A 33 3.73 -0.86 15.43
C SER A 33 4.84 -1.90 15.28
N SER A 34 5.98 -1.66 15.92
CA SER A 34 7.15 -2.56 15.88
C SER A 34 6.89 -3.94 16.48
N ASP A 35 5.89 -4.07 17.37
CA ASP A 35 5.47 -5.33 17.99
C ASP A 35 4.35 -6.05 17.22
N SER A 36 3.98 -5.55 16.05
CA SER A 36 2.97 -6.18 15.21
C SER A 36 3.54 -7.37 14.42
N ASN A 37 2.77 -8.44 14.29
CA ASN A 37 3.17 -9.62 13.53
C ASN A 37 3.61 -9.29 12.10
N LYS A 38 2.93 -8.35 11.42
CA LYS A 38 3.29 -7.97 10.06
C LYS A 38 4.71 -7.42 9.92
N ASN A 39 5.24 -6.73 10.95
CA ASN A 39 6.61 -6.25 10.92
C ASN A 39 7.62 -7.40 10.97
N PHE A 40 7.31 -8.46 11.74
CA PHE A 40 8.13 -9.68 11.77
C PHE A 40 8.00 -10.47 10.47
N GLU A 41 6.79 -10.62 9.94
CA GLU A 41 6.51 -11.28 8.67
C GLU A 41 7.25 -10.61 7.50
N ILE A 42 7.24 -9.26 7.44
CA ILE A 42 7.98 -8.47 6.43
C ILE A 42 9.50 -8.64 6.59
N ALA A 43 9.99 -8.78 7.83
CA ALA A 43 11.43 -9.00 8.06
C ALA A 43 11.90 -10.38 7.59
N ASP A 44 11.01 -11.38 7.62
CA ASP A 44 11.28 -12.73 7.14
C ASP A 44 11.14 -12.83 5.62
N ASP A 45 10.00 -12.38 5.07
CA ASP A 45 9.74 -12.26 3.63
C ASP A 45 9.06 -10.92 3.34
N ASN A 46 9.73 -10.09 2.58
CA ASN A 46 9.27 -8.74 2.28
C ASN A 46 8.25 -8.64 1.13
N GLY A 47 7.88 -9.75 0.50
CA GLY A 47 6.81 -9.80 -0.48
C GLY A 47 5.44 -9.53 0.17
N VAL A 48 4.70 -8.58 -0.38
CA VAL A 48 3.38 -8.19 0.14
C VAL A 48 2.36 -8.02 -0.98
N GLN A 49 1.08 -8.27 -0.63
CA GLN A 49 -0.04 -8.02 -1.52
C GLN A 49 -0.99 -7.02 -0.86
N LEU A 50 -1.29 -5.93 -1.55
CA LEU A 50 -2.25 -4.92 -1.10
C LEU A 50 -3.50 -4.99 -1.96
N LEU A 51 -4.68 -5.05 -1.32
CA LEU A 51 -5.96 -5.08 -2.00
C LEU A 51 -6.78 -3.86 -1.59
N PHE A 52 -6.95 -2.92 -2.51
CA PHE A 52 -7.79 -1.74 -2.34
C PHE A 52 -9.15 -2.01 -2.96
N MET A 53 -10.21 -1.61 -2.28
CA MET A 53 -11.58 -1.88 -2.68
C MET A 53 -12.47 -0.66 -2.41
N ASN A 54 -13.16 -0.21 -3.42
CA ASN A 54 -14.23 0.78 -3.34
C ASN A 54 -15.51 0.17 -3.94
N ASN A 55 -16.29 -0.48 -3.11
CA ASN A 55 -17.50 -1.18 -3.55
C ASN A 55 -18.60 -0.23 -4.05
N SER A 56 -18.57 1.05 -3.62
CA SER A 56 -19.58 2.04 -4.04
C SER A 56 -19.44 2.41 -5.51
N ASP A 57 -18.22 2.43 -6.00
CA ASP A 57 -17.90 2.84 -7.38
C ASP A 57 -17.40 1.65 -8.23
N TYR A 58 -17.36 0.44 -7.63
CA TYR A 58 -16.86 -0.79 -8.28
C TYR A 58 -15.40 -0.66 -8.76
N GLU A 59 -14.57 -0.02 -7.94
CA GLU A 59 -13.15 0.19 -8.20
C GLU A 59 -12.32 -0.74 -7.33
N TYR A 60 -11.40 -1.46 -7.93
CA TYR A 60 -10.52 -2.40 -7.22
C TYR A 60 -9.09 -2.26 -7.72
N LEU A 61 -8.13 -2.33 -6.81
CA LEU A 61 -6.72 -2.28 -7.14
C LEU A 61 -5.97 -3.36 -6.34
N SER A 62 -5.24 -4.18 -7.04
CA SER A 62 -4.32 -5.19 -6.52
C SER A 62 -2.89 -4.71 -6.77
N VAL A 63 -2.09 -4.64 -5.71
CA VAL A 63 -0.69 -4.22 -5.77
C VAL A 63 0.16 -5.31 -5.14
N PHE A 64 1.02 -5.95 -5.93
CA PHE A 64 2.10 -6.79 -5.41
C PHE A 64 3.38 -5.96 -5.38
N GLY A 65 4.19 -6.15 -4.33
CA GLY A 65 5.43 -5.40 -4.20
C GLY A 65 6.26 -5.83 -2.99
N LYS A 66 7.28 -5.04 -2.70
CA LYS A 66 8.22 -5.27 -1.60
C LYS A 66 8.07 -4.24 -0.51
N ALA A 67 7.87 -4.72 0.71
CA ALA A 67 7.74 -3.90 1.91
C ALA A 67 9.07 -3.78 2.66
N PHE A 68 9.32 -2.59 3.20
CA PHE A 68 10.48 -2.29 4.04
C PHE A 68 10.01 -1.54 5.29
N VAL A 69 10.48 -1.97 6.45
CA VAL A 69 10.13 -1.38 7.74
C VAL A 69 11.24 -0.46 8.20
N TYR A 70 10.90 0.78 8.53
CA TYR A 70 11.83 1.79 9.04
C TYR A 70 11.44 2.23 10.45
N LYS A 71 12.44 2.42 11.28
CA LYS A 71 12.31 3.03 12.61
C LYS A 71 13.10 4.35 12.66
N ASP A 72 12.96 5.15 11.62
CA ASP A 72 13.62 6.44 11.48
C ASP A 72 12.71 7.56 11.98
N ARG A 73 13.24 8.39 12.87
CA ARG A 73 12.46 9.44 13.51
C ARG A 73 11.98 10.52 12.56
N ALA A 74 12.81 10.91 11.61
CA ALA A 74 12.46 11.94 10.64
C ALA A 74 11.36 11.44 9.69
N MET A 75 11.45 10.18 9.23
CA MET A 75 10.38 9.54 8.46
C MET A 75 9.08 9.46 9.24
N ILE A 76 9.14 9.06 10.52
CA ILE A 76 7.94 8.97 11.37
C ILE A 76 7.28 10.35 11.48
N GLU A 77 8.04 11.40 11.72
CA GLU A 77 7.50 12.77 11.81
C GLU A 77 6.87 13.25 10.50
N GLU A 78 7.51 12.97 9.38
CA GLU A 78 7.01 13.32 8.04
C GLU A 78 5.70 12.62 7.71
N LYS A 79 5.59 11.31 8.00
CA LYS A 79 4.42 10.48 7.68
C LYS A 79 3.33 10.53 8.74
N TRP A 80 3.56 11.19 9.88
CA TRP A 80 2.62 11.22 11.00
C TRP A 80 1.35 12.01 10.70
N THR A 81 0.23 11.54 11.23
CA THR A 81 -1.03 12.30 11.27
C THR A 81 -1.71 12.19 12.61
N LYS A 82 -2.58 13.16 12.91
CA LYS A 82 -3.38 13.16 14.15
C LYS A 82 -4.29 11.94 14.30
N ILE A 83 -4.71 11.31 13.20
CA ILE A 83 -5.53 10.08 13.23
C ILE A 83 -4.72 8.92 13.82
N ALA A 84 -3.41 8.89 13.64
CA ALA A 84 -2.54 7.86 14.19
C ALA A 84 -2.50 7.86 15.72
N ASN A 85 -2.84 8.98 16.38
CA ASN A 85 -2.95 9.04 17.84
C ASN A 85 -3.97 8.04 18.42
N ALA A 86 -4.89 7.51 17.61
CA ALA A 86 -5.83 6.49 18.05
C ALA A 86 -5.17 5.11 18.32
N TRP A 87 -3.98 4.89 17.80
CA TRP A 87 -3.26 3.61 17.90
C TRP A 87 -1.95 3.66 18.69
N PHE A 88 -1.45 4.86 19.00
CA PHE A 88 -0.19 5.06 19.72
C PHE A 88 -0.40 5.98 20.91
N GLU A 89 -0.17 5.44 22.12
CA GLU A 89 -0.47 6.14 23.38
C GLU A 89 0.36 7.42 23.56
N GLU A 90 1.63 7.39 23.15
CA GLU A 90 2.55 8.53 23.21
C GLU A 90 2.59 9.34 21.89
N GLY A 91 1.61 9.09 21.02
CA GLY A 91 1.54 9.74 19.71
C GLY A 91 2.75 9.42 18.85
N LYS A 92 3.27 10.43 18.12
CA LYS A 92 4.44 10.27 17.25
C LYS A 92 5.72 9.91 18.01
N ASP A 93 5.75 10.15 19.32
CA ASP A 93 6.90 9.90 20.19
C ASP A 93 6.91 8.48 20.77
N ASP A 94 5.86 7.72 20.53
CA ASP A 94 5.76 6.33 20.96
C ASP A 94 6.92 5.50 20.35
N PRO A 95 7.70 4.81 21.19
CA PRO A 95 8.87 4.05 20.75
C PRO A 95 8.53 2.86 19.83
N LYS A 96 7.25 2.47 19.80
CA LYS A 96 6.76 1.38 18.94
C LYS A 96 6.45 1.82 17.50
N VAL A 97 6.36 3.13 17.23
CA VAL A 97 6.03 3.60 15.88
C VAL A 97 7.10 3.18 14.88
N THR A 98 6.65 2.63 13.78
CA THR A 98 7.44 2.32 12.58
C THR A 98 6.73 2.80 11.34
N VAL A 99 7.47 2.98 10.27
CA VAL A 99 6.96 3.31 8.94
C VAL A 99 7.21 2.14 8.02
N ILE A 100 6.20 1.73 7.25
CA ILE A 100 6.34 0.74 6.20
C ILE A 100 6.27 1.45 4.86
N ARG A 101 7.29 1.26 4.02
CA ARG A 101 7.26 1.61 2.60
C ARG A 101 7.03 0.36 1.79
N VAL A 102 6.08 0.40 0.86
CA VAL A 102 5.88 -0.63 -0.15
C VAL A 102 6.27 -0.05 -1.50
N THR A 103 7.24 -0.68 -2.15
CA THR A 103 7.58 -0.40 -3.53
C THR A 103 6.81 -1.38 -4.40
N PRO A 104 5.88 -0.94 -5.26
CA PRO A 104 5.13 -1.80 -6.15
C PRO A 104 6.03 -2.46 -7.20
N ASP A 105 5.81 -3.74 -7.47
CA ASP A 105 6.41 -4.49 -8.57
C ASP A 105 5.38 -4.76 -9.67
N GLU A 106 4.16 -5.19 -9.28
CA GLU A 106 3.06 -5.48 -10.19
C GLU A 106 1.76 -4.90 -9.66
N THR A 107 0.97 -4.32 -10.56
CA THR A 107 -0.35 -3.79 -10.21
C THR A 107 -1.38 -4.24 -11.22
N TYR A 108 -2.61 -4.52 -10.72
CA TYR A 108 -3.76 -4.81 -11.55
C TYR A 108 -4.98 -4.06 -11.01
N TYR A 109 -5.74 -3.43 -11.89
CA TYR A 109 -6.92 -2.65 -11.50
C TYR A 109 -8.15 -3.06 -12.29
N TRP A 110 -9.31 -2.86 -11.64
CA TRP A 110 -10.64 -2.91 -12.23
C TRP A 110 -11.34 -1.61 -11.92
N ASP A 111 -11.89 -0.95 -12.91
CA ASP A 111 -12.54 0.33 -12.77
C ASP A 111 -13.77 0.43 -13.65
N THR A 112 -14.73 1.29 -13.28
CA THR A 112 -15.81 1.69 -14.16
C THR A 112 -15.36 2.87 -15.03
N LYS A 113 -15.89 2.99 -16.25
CA LYS A 113 -15.50 4.00 -17.28
C LYS A 113 -15.47 5.47 -16.81
N ALA A 114 -15.89 5.76 -15.56
CA ALA A 114 -15.92 7.10 -14.97
C ALA A 114 -15.00 7.24 -13.73
N GLY A 115 -14.15 6.26 -13.45
CA GLY A 115 -13.51 6.09 -12.16
C GLY A 115 -12.40 7.07 -11.81
N LYS A 116 -12.38 7.42 -10.54
CA LYS A 116 -11.32 8.23 -9.92
C LYS A 116 -10.03 7.47 -9.68
N LEU A 117 -10.09 6.13 -9.70
CA LEU A 117 -8.93 5.25 -9.50
C LEU A 117 -7.94 5.37 -10.65
N VAL A 118 -8.43 5.59 -11.88
CA VAL A 118 -7.59 5.87 -13.06
C VAL A 118 -6.67 7.07 -12.80
N SER A 119 -7.14 8.07 -12.06
CA SER A 119 -6.32 9.23 -11.69
C SER A 119 -5.21 8.87 -10.70
N PHE A 120 -5.48 7.97 -9.76
CA PHE A 120 -4.50 7.49 -8.78
C PHE A 120 -3.43 6.61 -9.48
N VAL A 121 -3.89 5.69 -10.32
CA VAL A 121 -3.03 4.78 -11.09
C VAL A 121 -2.22 5.54 -12.15
N THR A 122 -2.82 6.54 -12.83
CA THR A 122 -2.10 7.41 -13.77
C THR A 122 -1.07 8.29 -13.08
N PHE A 123 -1.30 8.71 -11.83
CA PHE A 123 -0.32 9.49 -11.08
C PHE A 123 0.89 8.62 -10.67
N ALA A 124 0.64 7.42 -10.17
CA ALA A 124 1.68 6.43 -9.86
C ALA A 124 2.42 5.96 -11.12
N ALA A 125 1.72 5.85 -12.26
CA ALA A 125 2.29 5.42 -13.54
C ALA A 125 2.94 6.56 -14.36
N ALA A 126 2.59 7.83 -14.12
CA ALA A 126 3.29 8.95 -14.73
C ALA A 126 4.73 9.07 -14.23
N ALA A 127 5.01 8.55 -13.03
CA ALA A 127 6.37 8.41 -12.51
C ALA A 127 7.14 7.25 -13.16
N LEU A 128 6.45 6.31 -13.84
CA LEU A 128 6.99 5.05 -14.33
C LEU A 128 6.57 4.87 -15.80
N THR A 129 7.47 5.16 -16.72
CA THR A 129 7.26 5.10 -18.17
C THR A 129 6.81 3.71 -18.65
N GLY A 130 5.56 3.55 -19.09
CA GLY A 130 5.12 2.38 -19.84
C GLY A 130 3.71 1.84 -19.63
N ILE A 131 2.67 2.70 -19.64
CA ILE A 131 1.27 2.24 -19.59
C ILE A 131 0.89 1.57 -20.92
N LYS A 132 0.57 0.27 -20.90
CA LYS A 132 -0.25 -0.37 -21.93
C LYS A 132 -1.65 -0.58 -21.36
N THR A 133 -2.61 0.23 -21.80
CA THR A 133 -4.04 -0.03 -21.58
C THR A 133 -4.54 -0.97 -22.68
N ASP A 134 -5.05 -2.12 -22.29
CA ASP A 134 -5.79 -2.99 -23.18
C ASP A 134 -7.29 -2.68 -23.02
N ASN A 135 -7.92 -2.30 -24.13
CA ASN A 135 -9.31 -1.83 -24.18
C ASN A 135 -10.28 -3.00 -24.38
N SER A 136 -10.57 -3.74 -23.33
CA SER A 136 -11.75 -4.58 -23.26
C SER A 136 -12.84 -3.93 -22.41
N ASP A 137 -14.12 -4.20 -22.66
CA ASP A 137 -15.33 -3.51 -22.18
C ASP A 137 -15.54 -3.29 -20.65
N GLY A 138 -14.56 -3.43 -19.86
CA GLY A 138 -14.36 -2.94 -18.50
C GLY A 138 -12.97 -2.37 -18.45
N VAL A 139 -12.75 -1.26 -17.75
CA VAL A 139 -11.40 -0.69 -17.62
C VAL A 139 -10.62 -1.54 -16.63
N GLU A 140 -9.99 -2.59 -17.12
CA GLU A 140 -9.05 -3.41 -16.35
C GLU A 140 -7.69 -3.40 -17.03
N GLY A 141 -6.62 -3.52 -16.28
CA GLY A 141 -5.28 -3.56 -16.85
C GLY A 141 -4.20 -3.86 -15.82
N SER A 142 -3.10 -4.41 -16.33
CA SER A 142 -1.87 -4.53 -15.56
C SER A 142 -0.98 -3.32 -15.84
N LEU A 143 -0.39 -2.80 -14.78
CA LEU A 143 0.67 -1.80 -14.86
C LEU A 143 1.98 -2.53 -14.58
N ASN A 144 2.83 -2.63 -15.60
CA ASN A 144 4.21 -3.04 -15.41
C ASN A 144 5.00 -1.81 -14.97
N ILE A 145 5.46 -1.87 -13.78
CA ILE A 145 6.28 -0.85 -13.12
C ILE A 145 7.75 -1.14 -13.41
#